data_884a8725892631c39b0dd439894b9847
#
_entry.id   884a8725892631c39b0dd439894b9847
#
_cell.length_a   1.000
_cell.length_b   1.000
_cell.length_c   1.000
_cell.angle_alpha   90.00
_cell.angle_beta   90.00
_cell.angle_gamma   90.00
#
_symmetry.space_group_name_H-M   'P 1'
#
loop_
_entity.id
_entity.type
_entity.pdbx_description
1 polymer ?
#
loop_
_entity_poly.entity_id
_entity_poly.type
_entity_poly.pdbx_seq_one_letter_code
_entity_poly.pdbx_strand_id
1 'polypeptide(L)'
;VGRRPFADLLELGNADLATDESGYVPVDDFCRTSQKGIYAVGDSINSPQLAHVAFAEAIMVIKDICGEVISPVDYGKVPWAIYCHPEVAFAGLSEEEALSQGYEILVSKHRYSGNGRAMIVGETEGLVKVIAQKTDQGTAGQILGVHMVGPWVTEQLGQGYLAINWEATVDEVAEFIQPHPTMSELFGETVLALTGRSLHG
;
A
#
# COMPACT_ATOMS: atom_id res chain seq x y z
N VAL A 1 9.04 -9.47 19.27
CA VAL A 1 7.65 -9.10 18.99
C VAL A 1 7.39 -9.41 17.54
N GLY A 2 6.26 -10.05 17.24
CA GLY A 2 5.90 -10.44 15.89
C GLY A 2 4.74 -11.43 15.91
N ARG A 3 4.34 -11.92 14.74
CA ARG A 3 3.30 -12.93 14.55
C ARG A 3 3.90 -14.10 13.78
N ARG A 4 3.37 -15.27 14.03
CA ARG A 4 3.66 -16.49 13.26
C ARG A 4 2.33 -17.11 12.83
N PRO A 5 2.30 -17.86 11.72
CA PRO A 5 1.11 -18.62 11.37
C PRO A 5 0.80 -19.64 12.46
N PHE A 6 -0.47 -19.97 12.62
CA PHE A 6 -0.94 -20.93 13.60
C PHE A 6 -1.78 -22.01 12.91
N ALA A 7 -1.10 -22.85 12.13
CA ALA A 7 -1.71 -23.91 11.34
C ALA A 7 -1.75 -25.28 12.05
N ASP A 8 -1.13 -25.39 13.23
CA ASP A 8 -0.97 -26.68 13.95
C ASP A 8 -2.31 -27.39 14.26
N LEU A 9 -3.38 -26.61 14.49
CA LEU A 9 -4.71 -27.16 14.82
C LEU A 9 -5.54 -27.56 13.60
N LEU A 10 -5.06 -27.28 12.38
CA LEU A 10 -5.80 -27.57 11.14
C LEU A 10 -5.72 -29.04 10.72
N GLU A 11 -4.87 -29.86 11.40
CA GLU A 11 -4.66 -31.27 11.07
C GLU A 11 -4.41 -31.52 9.57
N LEU A 12 -3.57 -30.66 8.97
CA LEU A 12 -3.29 -30.61 7.53
C LEU A 12 -2.92 -31.97 6.92
N GLY A 13 -2.28 -32.85 7.71
CA GLY A 13 -1.96 -34.21 7.29
C GLY A 13 -3.15 -35.08 6.90
N ASN A 14 -4.36 -34.79 7.40
CA ASN A 14 -5.60 -35.46 6.97
C ASN A 14 -6.00 -35.13 5.54
N ALA A 15 -5.45 -34.04 4.98
CA ALA A 15 -5.65 -33.61 3.61
C ALA A 15 -4.36 -33.75 2.77
N ASP A 16 -3.38 -34.51 3.21
CA ASP A 16 -2.06 -34.65 2.58
C ASP A 16 -1.36 -33.26 2.34
N LEU A 17 -1.57 -32.35 3.26
CA LEU A 17 -0.93 -31.03 3.28
C LEU A 17 0.04 -30.94 4.46
N ALA A 18 1.04 -30.06 4.33
CA ALA A 18 1.95 -29.68 5.40
C ALA A 18 2.28 -28.18 5.30
N THR A 19 2.75 -27.61 6.40
CA THR A 19 3.32 -26.27 6.39
C THR A 19 4.76 -26.29 5.88
N ASP A 20 5.24 -25.13 5.42
CA ASP A 20 6.66 -24.88 5.16
C ASP A 20 7.45 -24.78 6.49
N GLU A 21 8.77 -24.54 6.39
CA GLU A 21 9.67 -24.39 7.55
C GLU A 21 9.31 -23.19 8.44
N SER A 22 8.62 -22.18 7.89
CA SER A 22 8.15 -20.98 8.59
C SER A 22 6.76 -21.17 9.22
N GLY A 23 6.09 -22.30 8.94
CA GLY A 23 4.78 -22.67 9.46
C GLY A 23 3.60 -22.21 8.58
N TYR A 24 3.85 -21.66 7.39
CA TYR A 24 2.79 -21.27 6.44
C TYR A 24 2.34 -22.48 5.59
N VAL A 25 1.09 -22.44 5.15
CA VAL A 25 0.57 -23.38 4.16
C VAL A 25 1.06 -22.93 2.77
N PRO A 26 1.84 -23.73 2.03
CA PRO A 26 2.30 -23.37 0.70
C PRO A 26 1.15 -23.29 -0.30
N VAL A 27 1.10 -22.22 -1.08
CA VAL A 27 0.11 -21.98 -2.14
C VAL A 27 0.78 -21.39 -3.39
N ASP A 28 0.08 -21.48 -4.53
CA ASP A 28 0.44 -20.72 -5.72
C ASP A 28 -0.07 -19.27 -5.66
N ASP A 29 0.18 -18.48 -6.72
CA ASP A 29 -0.24 -17.07 -6.83
C ASP A 29 -1.76 -16.88 -6.75
N PHE A 30 -2.55 -17.93 -6.86
CA PHE A 30 -4.01 -17.96 -6.79
C PHE A 30 -4.53 -18.58 -5.50
N CYS A 31 -3.67 -18.69 -4.47
CA CYS A 31 -3.99 -19.29 -3.17
C CYS A 31 -4.39 -20.77 -3.23
N ARG A 32 -4.05 -21.50 -4.30
CA ARG A 32 -4.30 -22.94 -4.44
C ARG A 32 -3.21 -23.71 -3.72
N THR A 33 -3.60 -24.68 -2.90
CA THR A 33 -2.65 -25.64 -2.30
C THR A 33 -2.25 -26.73 -3.30
N SER A 34 -1.33 -27.61 -2.90
CA SER A 34 -0.97 -28.81 -3.68
C SER A 34 -2.14 -29.81 -3.83
N GLN A 35 -3.19 -29.69 -3.01
CA GLN A 35 -4.37 -30.56 -3.06
C GLN A 35 -5.49 -29.87 -3.83
N LYS A 36 -5.94 -30.51 -4.90
CA LYS A 36 -7.01 -29.99 -5.75
C LYS A 36 -8.29 -29.69 -4.97
N GLY A 37 -8.79 -28.46 -5.10
CA GLY A 37 -10.02 -28.01 -4.43
C GLY A 37 -9.81 -27.53 -3.00
N ILE A 38 -8.57 -27.47 -2.52
CA ILE A 38 -8.21 -26.88 -1.22
C ILE A 38 -7.39 -25.62 -1.48
N TYR A 39 -7.79 -24.53 -0.82
CA TYR A 39 -7.17 -23.22 -0.88
C TYR A 39 -6.78 -22.78 0.54
N ALA A 40 -5.80 -21.90 0.66
CA ALA A 40 -5.47 -21.24 1.90
C ALA A 40 -5.28 -19.73 1.66
N VAL A 41 -5.73 -18.89 2.59
CA VAL A 41 -5.69 -17.43 2.50
C VAL A 41 -5.35 -16.79 3.86
N GLY A 42 -5.02 -15.50 3.84
CA GLY A 42 -4.74 -14.72 5.03
C GLY A 42 -3.50 -15.17 5.79
N ASP A 43 -3.51 -14.99 7.09
CA ASP A 43 -2.35 -15.23 7.98
C ASP A 43 -1.82 -16.67 7.97
N SER A 44 -2.53 -17.60 7.34
CA SER A 44 -2.09 -18.99 7.18
C SER A 44 -1.12 -19.21 6.02
N ILE A 45 -1.01 -18.25 5.09
CA ILE A 45 -0.09 -18.29 3.96
C ILE A 45 0.98 -17.18 4.10
N ASN A 46 2.06 -17.27 3.32
CA ASN A 46 3.12 -16.27 3.34
C ASN A 46 2.74 -15.05 2.51
N SER A 47 1.77 -14.28 2.99
CA SER A 47 1.33 -13.00 2.44
C SER A 47 1.33 -11.91 3.52
N PRO A 48 1.13 -10.62 3.18
CA PRO A 48 0.98 -9.58 4.19
C PRO A 48 -0.15 -9.90 5.16
N GLN A 49 0.17 -10.01 6.46
CA GLN A 49 -0.77 -10.38 7.53
C GLN A 49 -1.73 -9.24 7.85
N LEU A 50 -2.61 -8.92 6.89
CA LEU A 50 -3.57 -7.84 6.91
C LEU A 50 -4.96 -8.36 6.53
N ALA A 51 -5.98 -8.02 7.33
CA ALA A 51 -7.34 -8.51 7.12
C ALA A 51 -7.89 -8.19 5.73
N HIS A 52 -7.61 -6.99 5.21
CA HIS A 52 -8.06 -6.58 3.88
C HIS A 52 -7.33 -7.30 2.74
N VAL A 53 -6.11 -7.78 2.97
CA VAL A 53 -5.40 -8.68 2.04
C VAL A 53 -6.09 -10.04 2.01
N ALA A 54 -6.40 -10.61 3.18
CA ALA A 54 -7.14 -11.86 3.27
C ALA A 54 -8.53 -11.78 2.60
N PHE A 55 -9.21 -10.61 2.65
CA PHE A 55 -10.47 -10.41 1.92
C PHE A 55 -10.26 -10.43 0.40
N ALA A 56 -9.21 -9.79 -0.10
CA ALA A 56 -8.90 -9.81 -1.54
C ALA A 56 -8.56 -11.22 -2.03
N GLU A 57 -7.73 -11.96 -1.27
CA GLU A 57 -7.40 -13.35 -1.54
C GLU A 57 -8.65 -14.24 -1.55
N ALA A 58 -9.53 -14.11 -0.55
CA ALA A 58 -10.77 -14.88 -0.47
C ALA A 58 -11.72 -14.61 -1.65
N ILE A 59 -11.84 -13.34 -2.07
CA ILE A 59 -12.65 -12.97 -3.24
C ILE A 59 -12.04 -13.60 -4.51
N MET A 60 -10.74 -13.55 -4.67
CA MET A 60 -10.05 -14.18 -5.80
C MET A 60 -10.29 -15.70 -5.83
N VAL A 61 -10.17 -16.37 -4.68
CA VAL A 61 -10.43 -17.81 -4.56
C VAL A 61 -11.87 -18.16 -4.95
N ILE A 62 -12.85 -17.40 -4.49
CA ILE A 62 -14.26 -17.65 -4.85
C ILE A 62 -14.49 -17.48 -6.36
N LYS A 63 -13.89 -16.46 -6.97
CA LYS A 63 -13.93 -16.27 -8.43
C LYS A 63 -13.31 -17.44 -9.18
N ASP A 64 -12.15 -17.94 -8.72
CA ASP A 64 -11.49 -19.12 -9.29
C ASP A 64 -12.39 -20.36 -9.23
N ILE A 65 -13.01 -20.61 -8.07
CA ILE A 65 -13.95 -21.73 -7.89
C ILE A 65 -15.14 -21.61 -8.84
N CYS A 66 -15.64 -20.39 -9.08
CA CYS A 66 -16.74 -20.11 -10.01
C CYS A 66 -16.33 -20.13 -11.49
N GLY A 67 -15.04 -20.30 -11.80
CA GLY A 67 -14.54 -20.32 -13.17
C GLY A 67 -14.48 -18.93 -13.83
N GLU A 68 -14.43 -17.86 -13.02
CA GLU A 68 -14.25 -16.50 -13.52
C GLU A 68 -12.78 -16.22 -13.86
N VAL A 69 -12.55 -15.19 -14.69
CA VAL A 69 -11.19 -14.70 -14.93
C VAL A 69 -10.66 -14.01 -13.70
N ILE A 70 -9.49 -14.44 -13.24
CA ILE A 70 -8.83 -13.91 -12.04
C ILE A 70 -7.44 -13.37 -12.38
N SER A 71 -6.97 -12.45 -11.54
CA SER A 71 -5.58 -12.00 -11.50
C SER A 71 -5.04 -12.18 -10.07
N PRO A 72 -3.77 -12.51 -9.91
CA PRO A 72 -3.17 -12.62 -8.57
C PRO A 72 -3.20 -11.27 -7.84
N VAL A 73 -3.18 -11.32 -6.51
CA VAL A 73 -3.04 -10.13 -5.68
C VAL A 73 -1.62 -9.58 -5.81
N ASP A 74 -1.50 -8.31 -6.19
CA ASP A 74 -0.21 -7.63 -6.22
C ASP A 74 0.13 -7.13 -4.81
N TYR A 75 0.89 -7.94 -4.07
CA TYR A 75 1.29 -7.62 -2.69
C TYR A 75 2.21 -6.40 -2.58
N GLY A 76 2.87 -6.00 -3.66
CA GLY A 76 3.70 -4.78 -3.70
C GLY A 76 2.88 -3.49 -3.69
N LYS A 77 1.59 -3.57 -4.00
CA LYS A 77 0.70 -2.41 -4.09
C LYS A 77 -0.36 -2.35 -3.00
N VAL A 78 -0.36 -3.25 -2.00
CA VAL A 78 -1.38 -3.23 -0.92
C VAL A 78 -1.21 -2.01 0.00
N PRO A 79 -2.31 -1.45 0.55
CA PRO A 79 -2.23 -0.37 1.50
C PRO A 79 -1.94 -0.91 2.90
N TRP A 80 -1.04 -0.25 3.62
CA TRP A 80 -0.73 -0.52 5.02
C TRP A 80 -1.29 0.57 5.91
N ALA A 81 -1.97 0.19 6.99
CA ALA A 81 -2.53 1.08 7.99
C ALA A 81 -2.12 0.60 9.39
N ILE A 82 -1.45 1.48 10.15
CA ILE A 82 -0.97 1.20 11.50
C ILE A 82 -1.61 2.22 12.45
N TYR A 83 -2.48 1.72 13.32
CA TYR A 83 -3.30 2.50 14.25
C TYR A 83 -2.55 2.80 15.54
N CYS A 84 -1.43 3.53 15.43
CA CYS A 84 -0.68 4.09 16.55
C CYS A 84 -0.97 5.60 16.68
N HIS A 85 -0.23 6.31 17.53
CA HIS A 85 -0.34 7.76 17.62
C HIS A 85 1.06 8.39 17.58
N PRO A 86 1.35 9.23 16.55
CA PRO A 86 0.56 9.46 15.33
C PRO A 86 0.41 8.20 14.49
N GLU A 87 -0.66 8.12 13.68
CA GLU A 87 -0.89 6.99 12.75
C GLU A 87 0.20 6.91 11.68
N VAL A 88 0.39 5.70 11.14
CA VAL A 88 1.27 5.46 9.98
C VAL A 88 0.48 4.76 8.88
N ALA A 89 0.59 5.25 7.65
CA ALA A 89 -0.04 4.61 6.49
C ALA A 89 0.87 4.71 5.27
N PHE A 90 0.92 3.66 4.46
CA PHE A 90 1.72 3.67 3.24
C PHE A 90 1.21 2.67 2.20
N ALA A 91 1.57 2.89 0.95
CA ALA A 91 1.39 1.96 -0.16
C ALA A 91 2.53 2.15 -1.17
N GLY A 92 2.82 1.10 -1.94
CA GLY A 92 3.88 1.08 -2.94
C GLY A 92 5.29 1.03 -2.35
N LEU A 93 6.27 1.41 -3.14
CA LEU A 93 7.69 1.23 -2.84
C LEU A 93 8.22 2.26 -1.85
N SER A 94 9.09 1.84 -0.95
CA SER A 94 10.00 2.73 -0.22
C SER A 94 11.11 3.25 -1.14
N GLU A 95 11.87 4.26 -0.67
CA GLU A 95 13.04 4.78 -1.42
C GLU A 95 14.07 3.66 -1.66
N GLU A 96 14.32 2.82 -0.66
CA GLU A 96 15.25 1.71 -0.74
C GLU A 96 14.81 0.63 -1.73
N GLU A 97 13.53 0.23 -1.67
CA GLU A 97 12.95 -0.74 -2.60
C GLU A 97 12.96 -0.23 -4.04
N ALA A 98 12.57 1.02 -4.27
CA ALA A 98 12.59 1.62 -5.61
C ALA A 98 14.00 1.64 -6.19
N LEU A 99 14.99 2.07 -5.42
CA LEU A 99 16.40 2.06 -5.85
C LEU A 99 16.91 0.63 -6.11
N SER A 100 16.55 -0.35 -5.26
CA SER A 100 16.96 -1.75 -5.43
C SER A 100 16.39 -2.39 -6.68
N GLN A 101 15.21 -1.92 -7.13
CA GLN A 101 14.57 -2.33 -8.38
C GLN A 101 15.09 -1.57 -9.62
N GLY A 102 16.05 -0.68 -9.43
CA GLY A 102 16.72 0.05 -10.51
C GLY A 102 16.02 1.34 -10.95
N TYR A 103 15.03 1.81 -10.21
CA TYR A 103 14.41 3.11 -10.50
C TYR A 103 15.36 4.26 -10.11
N GLU A 104 15.50 5.26 -10.97
CA GLU A 104 15.87 6.60 -10.54
C GLU A 104 14.63 7.28 -9.97
N ILE A 105 14.75 7.94 -8.81
CA ILE A 105 13.60 8.49 -8.10
C ILE A 105 13.73 9.98 -7.82
N LEU A 106 12.58 10.64 -7.72
CA LEU A 106 12.41 11.96 -7.13
C LEU A 106 11.49 11.83 -5.91
N VAL A 107 11.79 12.55 -4.84
CA VAL A 107 11.07 12.45 -3.58
C VAL A 107 10.64 13.83 -3.12
N SER A 108 9.39 13.97 -2.73
CA SER A 108 8.86 15.16 -2.07
C SER A 108 8.32 14.81 -0.70
N LYS A 109 8.43 15.76 0.25
CA LYS A 109 7.98 15.61 1.64
C LYS A 109 7.39 16.93 2.13
N HIS A 110 6.16 16.88 2.64
CA HIS A 110 5.52 18.03 3.29
C HIS A 110 5.06 17.68 4.70
N ARG A 111 5.21 18.63 5.62
CA ARG A 111 4.83 18.45 7.04
C ARG A 111 3.43 18.96 7.31
N TYR A 112 2.69 18.31 8.22
CA TYR A 112 1.38 18.77 8.67
C TYR A 112 1.42 20.15 9.33
N SER A 113 2.56 20.59 9.86
CA SER A 113 2.72 21.95 10.41
C SER A 113 2.53 23.07 9.34
N GLY A 114 2.62 22.76 8.05
CA GLY A 114 2.30 23.66 6.93
C GLY A 114 0.85 23.55 6.42
N ASN A 115 0.04 22.64 6.98
CA ASN A 115 -1.33 22.41 6.52
C ASN A 115 -2.34 23.18 7.37
N GLY A 116 -3.20 24.01 6.71
CA GLY A 116 -4.16 24.86 7.41
C GLY A 116 -5.17 24.07 8.26
N ARG A 117 -5.66 22.93 7.79
CA ARG A 117 -6.60 22.11 8.57
C ARG A 117 -5.91 21.48 9.78
N ALA A 118 -4.68 21.03 9.65
CA ALA A 118 -3.89 20.51 10.77
C ALA A 118 -3.72 21.56 11.90
N MET A 119 -3.44 22.80 11.51
CA MET A 119 -3.36 23.91 12.46
C MET A 119 -4.70 24.20 13.14
N ILE A 120 -5.82 24.17 12.41
CA ILE A 120 -7.17 24.41 12.96
C ILE A 120 -7.52 23.36 14.02
N VAL A 121 -7.19 22.08 13.78
CA VAL A 121 -7.52 20.98 14.71
C VAL A 121 -6.44 20.75 15.77
N GLY A 122 -5.29 21.41 15.68
CA GLY A 122 -4.19 21.27 16.65
C GLY A 122 -3.34 20.00 16.45
N GLU A 123 -3.44 19.35 15.29
CA GLU A 123 -2.75 18.08 14.96
C GLU A 123 -1.70 18.32 13.88
N THR A 124 -0.56 18.88 14.24
CA THR A 124 0.47 19.35 13.29
C THR A 124 1.69 18.42 13.18
N GLU A 125 1.73 17.33 13.95
CA GLU A 125 2.83 16.38 13.88
C GLU A 125 2.67 15.42 12.71
N GLY A 126 3.78 15.20 12.00
CA GLY A 126 3.81 14.23 10.91
C GLY A 126 4.16 14.83 9.55
N LEU A 127 4.10 13.98 8.54
CA LEU A 127 4.43 14.33 7.16
C LEU A 127 3.76 13.38 6.15
N VAL A 128 3.65 13.85 4.92
CA VAL A 128 3.38 13.05 3.73
C VAL A 128 4.64 13.04 2.87
N LYS A 129 5.02 11.85 2.40
CA LYS A 129 6.11 11.62 1.46
C LYS A 129 5.58 10.94 0.21
N VAL A 130 5.94 11.45 -0.96
CA VAL A 130 5.65 10.85 -2.27
C VAL A 130 6.96 10.55 -2.97
N ILE A 131 7.07 9.33 -3.52
CA ILE A 131 8.18 8.83 -4.30
C ILE A 131 7.69 8.67 -5.73
N ALA A 132 8.36 9.30 -6.68
CA ALA A 132 8.05 9.19 -8.10
C ALA A 132 9.26 8.69 -8.89
N GLN A 133 9.02 7.98 -9.96
CA GLN A 133 10.05 7.65 -10.93
C GLN A 133 10.58 8.93 -11.58
N LYS A 134 11.89 9.05 -11.68
CA LYS A 134 12.51 10.10 -12.47
C LYS A 134 12.57 9.65 -13.93
N THR A 135 12.03 10.47 -14.81
CA THR A 135 12.03 10.22 -16.26
C THR A 135 13.41 10.51 -16.88
N ASP A 136 13.65 10.07 -18.11
CA ASP A 136 14.86 10.39 -18.87
C ASP A 136 15.06 11.90 -19.08
N GLN A 137 13.98 12.68 -18.98
CA GLN A 137 14.01 14.15 -19.08
C GLN A 137 14.35 14.82 -17.73
N GLY A 138 14.50 14.03 -16.65
CA GLY A 138 14.79 14.52 -15.32
C GLY A 138 13.57 15.01 -14.53
N THR A 139 12.37 14.87 -15.08
CA THR A 139 11.09 15.23 -14.42
C THR A 139 10.53 14.06 -13.62
N ALA A 140 9.55 14.33 -12.75
CA ALA A 140 8.82 13.28 -12.04
C ALA A 140 7.80 12.62 -12.97
N GLY A 141 7.80 11.31 -13.00
CA GLY A 141 6.90 10.46 -13.79
C GLY A 141 5.87 9.74 -12.90
N GLN A 142 5.80 8.42 -13.02
CA GLN A 142 4.86 7.59 -12.27
C GLN A 142 5.09 7.67 -10.76
N ILE A 143 4.00 7.71 -9.98
CA ILE A 143 4.04 7.60 -8.52
C ILE A 143 4.30 6.15 -8.14
N LEU A 144 5.42 5.91 -7.45
CA LEU A 144 5.86 4.58 -7.03
C LEU A 144 5.51 4.26 -5.58
N GLY A 145 5.44 5.26 -4.71
CA GLY A 145 5.17 5.07 -3.30
C GLY A 145 4.62 6.32 -2.62
N VAL A 146 3.73 6.10 -1.65
CA VAL A 146 3.17 7.13 -0.78
C VAL A 146 3.28 6.67 0.67
N HIS A 147 3.89 7.48 1.52
CA HIS A 147 4.12 7.18 2.92
C HIS A 147 3.69 8.36 3.78
N MET A 148 2.90 8.09 4.80
CA MET A 148 2.29 9.09 5.65
C MET A 148 2.48 8.77 7.12
N VAL A 149 2.78 9.77 7.91
CA VAL A 149 2.75 9.72 9.39
C VAL A 149 2.00 10.94 9.87
N GLY A 150 0.97 10.78 10.69
CA GLY A 150 0.22 11.93 11.18
C GLY A 150 -1.22 11.61 11.54
N PRO A 151 -2.04 12.64 11.75
CA PRO A 151 -3.44 12.46 12.12
C PRO A 151 -4.25 11.90 10.96
N TRP A 152 -4.99 10.83 11.21
CA TRP A 152 -5.94 10.20 10.27
C TRP A 152 -5.33 9.81 8.91
N VAL A 153 -4.04 9.50 8.87
CA VAL A 153 -3.38 9.12 7.61
C VAL A 153 -3.88 7.78 7.08
N THR A 154 -4.41 6.92 7.95
CA THR A 154 -5.04 5.67 7.54
C THR A 154 -6.29 5.90 6.69
N GLU A 155 -7.02 7.01 6.89
CA GLU A 155 -8.16 7.42 6.08
C GLU A 155 -7.72 8.23 4.83
N GLN A 156 -6.61 8.94 4.90
CA GLN A 156 -6.12 9.81 3.82
C GLN A 156 -5.37 9.05 2.72
N LEU A 157 -4.84 7.86 3.02
CA LEU A 157 -4.01 7.08 2.09
C LEU A 157 -4.73 6.73 0.78
N GLY A 158 -6.07 6.71 0.78
CA GLY A 158 -6.87 6.25 -0.36
C GLY A 158 -6.52 6.89 -1.70
N GLN A 159 -6.23 8.20 -1.74
CA GLN A 159 -5.81 8.89 -2.97
C GLN A 159 -4.46 8.35 -3.47
N GLY A 160 -3.48 8.23 -2.58
CA GLY A 160 -2.16 7.69 -2.90
C GLY A 160 -2.23 6.22 -3.34
N TYR A 161 -3.05 5.43 -2.67
CA TYR A 161 -3.28 4.03 -3.03
C TYR A 161 -3.86 3.88 -4.45
N LEU A 162 -4.87 4.69 -4.80
CA LEU A 162 -5.44 4.69 -6.15
C LEU A 162 -4.41 5.13 -7.20
N ALA A 163 -3.64 6.19 -6.91
CA ALA A 163 -2.61 6.67 -7.82
C ALA A 163 -1.57 5.57 -8.14
N ILE A 164 -1.12 4.82 -7.13
CA ILE A 164 -0.16 3.71 -7.30
C ILE A 164 -0.78 2.58 -8.12
N ASN A 165 -2.02 2.16 -7.80
CA ASN A 165 -2.65 1.03 -8.48
C ASN A 165 -3.03 1.34 -9.93
N TRP A 166 -3.31 2.58 -10.25
CA TRP A 166 -3.60 3.04 -11.62
C TRP A 166 -2.35 3.52 -12.36
N GLU A 167 -1.18 3.40 -11.73
CA GLU A 167 0.10 3.80 -12.32
C GLU A 167 0.10 5.27 -12.77
N ALA A 168 -0.64 6.11 -12.00
CA ALA A 168 -0.81 7.52 -12.30
C ALA A 168 0.53 8.26 -12.22
N THR A 169 0.69 9.23 -13.10
CA THR A 169 1.83 10.14 -13.12
C THR A 169 1.64 11.28 -12.14
N VAL A 170 2.76 11.90 -11.75
CA VAL A 170 2.76 13.11 -10.92
C VAL A 170 1.93 14.23 -11.59
N ASP A 171 2.06 14.41 -12.90
CA ASP A 171 1.32 15.45 -13.62
C ASP A 171 -0.19 15.24 -13.58
N GLU A 172 -0.66 13.98 -13.75
CA GLU A 172 -2.09 13.65 -13.68
C GLU A 172 -2.67 13.92 -12.29
N VAL A 173 -1.96 13.54 -11.23
CA VAL A 173 -2.41 13.74 -9.85
C VAL A 173 -2.31 15.22 -9.43
N ALA A 174 -1.33 15.96 -9.94
CA ALA A 174 -1.15 17.38 -9.65
C ALA A 174 -2.29 18.28 -10.18
N GLU A 175 -3.07 17.78 -11.15
CA GLU A 175 -4.24 18.49 -11.69
C GLU A 175 -5.51 18.30 -10.83
N PHE A 176 -5.49 17.48 -9.78
CA PHE A 176 -6.65 17.25 -8.92
C PHE A 176 -6.96 18.48 -8.06
N ILE A 177 -8.23 18.88 -8.05
CA ILE A 177 -8.71 19.92 -7.15
C ILE A 177 -8.89 19.31 -5.76
N GLN A 178 -8.09 19.76 -4.82
CA GLN A 178 -8.20 19.34 -3.41
C GLN A 178 -9.23 20.22 -2.68
N PRO A 179 -10.13 19.65 -1.86
CA PRO A 179 -11.06 20.43 -1.06
C PRO A 179 -10.31 21.18 0.07
N HIS A 180 -10.58 22.47 0.22
CA HIS A 180 -9.94 23.33 1.21
C HIS A 180 -10.91 23.78 2.32
N PRO A 181 -10.53 23.76 3.64
CA PRO A 181 -9.28 23.21 4.18
C PRO A 181 -9.44 21.74 4.57
N THR A 182 -8.52 20.90 4.17
CA THR A 182 -8.51 19.46 4.53
C THR A 182 -7.10 18.96 4.86
N MET A 183 -7.01 17.83 5.58
CA MET A 183 -5.75 17.13 5.78
C MET A 183 -5.22 16.52 4.48
N SER A 184 -6.11 16.07 3.60
CA SER A 184 -5.75 15.41 2.33
C SER A 184 -5.09 16.36 1.32
N GLU A 185 -5.24 17.69 1.47
CA GLU A 185 -4.48 18.65 0.66
C GLU A 185 -2.98 18.43 0.74
N LEU A 186 -2.48 17.92 1.89
CA LEU A 186 -1.05 17.71 2.06
C LEU A 186 -0.49 16.68 1.06
N PHE A 187 -1.29 15.66 0.68
CA PHE A 187 -0.92 14.75 -0.40
C PHE A 187 -0.83 15.50 -1.74
N GLY A 188 -1.83 16.31 -2.07
CA GLY A 188 -1.84 17.12 -3.30
C GLY A 188 -0.65 18.08 -3.39
N GLU A 189 -0.35 18.81 -2.31
CA GLU A 189 0.81 19.70 -2.20
C GLU A 189 2.13 18.92 -2.40
N THR A 190 2.24 17.73 -1.80
CA THR A 190 3.43 16.91 -1.92
C THR A 190 3.65 16.43 -3.35
N VAL A 191 2.57 16.10 -4.07
CA VAL A 191 2.62 15.74 -5.49
C VAL A 191 2.93 16.97 -6.34
N LEU A 192 2.25 18.10 -6.10
CA LEU A 192 2.43 19.33 -6.85
C LEU A 192 3.87 19.86 -6.78
N ALA A 193 4.53 19.71 -5.64
CA ALA A 193 5.93 20.12 -5.48
C ALA A 193 6.89 19.31 -6.39
N LEU A 194 6.55 18.09 -6.76
CA LEU A 194 7.34 17.30 -7.72
C LEU A 194 7.27 17.84 -9.16
N THR A 195 6.27 18.68 -9.47
CA THR A 195 6.18 19.42 -10.75
C THR A 195 6.93 20.75 -10.72
N GLY A 196 7.54 21.14 -9.60
CA GLY A 196 8.13 22.46 -9.39
C GLY A 196 7.12 23.56 -9.12
N ARG A 197 5.84 23.25 -8.87
CA ARG A 197 4.74 24.18 -8.63
C ARG A 197 4.19 23.98 -7.22
N SER A 198 4.88 24.41 -6.19
CA SER A 198 4.35 24.38 -4.82
C SER A 198 3.45 25.61 -4.57
N LEU A 199 2.31 25.43 -3.88
CA LEU A 199 1.43 26.56 -3.49
C LEU A 199 1.74 27.08 -2.09
N HIS A 200 2.10 26.18 -1.15
CA HIS A 200 2.23 26.50 0.26
C HIS A 200 3.58 26.08 0.87
N GLY A 201 4.56 25.67 0.09
CA GLY A 201 5.84 25.17 0.57
C GLY A 201 7.05 25.77 -0.10
#